data_a1c59768329d4a29ca5b44854a2ae3fc
#
_entry.id   a1c59768329d4a29ca5b44854a2ae3fc
#
_cell.length_a   1.000
_cell.length_b   1.000
_cell.length_c   1.000
_cell.angle_alpha   90.00
_cell.angle_beta   90.00
_cell.angle_gamma   90.00
#
_symmetry.space_group_name_H-M   'P 1'
#
loop_
_entity.id
_entity.type
_entity.pdbx_description
1 polymer ?
#
loop_
_entity_poly.entity_id
_entity_poly.type
_entity_poly.pdbx_seq_one_letter_code
_entity_poly.pdbx_strand_id
1 'polypeptide(L)'
;RFIYKKLDFTVNEDGVAFKNTSMVLPGESIKKHLYKCDSAICMAVTISEGIDRQLRVLQLTDMAKALVFDSLASVAVEQACDKVEELLREEYPDYYQTFRFGIGYGDLPISMQEPFLKVLDAGKKIGLNLNKSYMLAPVKSVTAVIGLTKEPVSTKNRGCATCNLNKTCAYR
;
A
#
# COMPACT_ATOMS: atom_id res chain seq x y z
N ARG A 1 3.94 -3.42 -13.08
CA ARG A 1 2.65 -4.10 -13.04
C ARG A 1 1.85 -3.60 -11.85
N PHE A 2 0.55 -3.46 -12.00
CA PHE A 2 -0.33 -3.07 -10.91
C PHE A 2 -1.70 -3.73 -11.04
N ILE A 3 -2.42 -3.76 -9.94
CA ILE A 3 -3.82 -4.17 -9.86
C ILE A 3 -4.51 -3.37 -8.76
N TYR A 4 -5.78 -3.08 -8.94
CA TYR A 4 -6.64 -2.49 -7.93
C TYR A 4 -8.06 -3.03 -8.00
N LYS A 5 -8.80 -2.86 -6.91
CA LYS A 5 -10.25 -3.04 -6.82
C LYS A 5 -10.86 -1.92 -6.01
N LYS A 6 -11.92 -1.32 -6.54
CA LYS A 6 -12.82 -0.46 -5.75
C LYS A 6 -13.79 -1.34 -4.99
N LEU A 7 -13.88 -1.15 -3.69
CA LEU A 7 -14.71 -1.92 -2.78
C LEU A 7 -15.47 -0.98 -1.84
N ASP A 8 -16.74 -1.28 -1.62
CA ASP A 8 -17.48 -0.69 -0.52
C ASP A 8 -17.06 -1.36 0.79
N PHE A 9 -17.21 -0.64 1.88
CA PHE A 9 -16.88 -1.15 3.20
C PHE A 9 -17.89 -0.70 4.26
N THR A 10 -17.82 -1.30 5.41
CA THR A 10 -18.49 -0.88 6.65
C THR A 10 -17.47 -0.84 7.77
N VAL A 11 -17.59 0.13 8.65
CA VAL A 11 -16.76 0.21 9.87
C VAL A 11 -17.55 -0.41 11.02
N ASN A 12 -16.93 -1.35 11.73
CA ASN A 12 -17.49 -2.00 12.91
C ASN A 12 -16.45 -2.04 14.05
N GLU A 13 -16.78 -2.71 15.16
CA GLU A 13 -15.87 -2.84 16.30
C GLU A 13 -14.56 -3.53 15.92
N ASP A 14 -14.62 -4.57 15.08
CA ASP A 14 -13.47 -5.38 14.65
C ASP A 14 -12.55 -4.65 13.67
N GLY A 15 -13.04 -3.63 12.96
CA GLY A 15 -12.24 -2.93 11.95
C GLY A 15 -13.05 -2.41 10.77
N VAL A 16 -12.44 -2.42 9.60
CA VAL A 16 -13.05 -2.07 8.32
C VAL A 16 -13.33 -3.36 7.54
N ALA A 17 -14.60 -3.71 7.40
CA ALA A 17 -15.05 -4.90 6.66
C ALA A 17 -15.38 -4.53 5.22
N PHE A 18 -14.74 -5.17 4.25
CA PHE A 18 -14.96 -4.92 2.82
C PHE A 18 -16.07 -5.81 2.28
N LYS A 19 -17.09 -5.19 1.67
CA LYS A 19 -18.26 -5.90 1.13
C LYS A 19 -17.87 -6.88 0.04
N ASN A 20 -18.61 -8.00 -0.03
CA ASN A 20 -18.38 -9.09 -0.98
C ASN A 20 -16.98 -9.75 -0.86
N THR A 21 -16.36 -9.63 0.31
CA THR A 21 -15.10 -10.29 0.66
C THR A 21 -15.15 -10.78 2.10
N SER A 22 -14.22 -11.66 2.48
CA SER A 22 -13.99 -12.05 3.88
C SER A 22 -12.95 -11.17 4.57
N MET A 23 -12.48 -10.09 3.92
CA MET A 23 -11.41 -9.25 4.44
C MET A 23 -11.96 -8.22 5.43
N VAL A 24 -11.41 -8.25 6.64
CA VAL A 24 -11.58 -7.21 7.66
C VAL A 24 -10.21 -6.68 8.01
N LEU A 25 -9.98 -5.40 7.85
CA LEU A 25 -8.74 -4.73 8.25
C LEU A 25 -8.92 -4.15 9.65
N PRO A 26 -8.26 -4.72 10.68
CA PRO A 26 -8.38 -4.25 12.05
C PRO A 26 -7.55 -2.98 12.29
N GLY A 27 -7.86 -2.29 13.38
CA GLY A 27 -7.08 -1.15 13.86
C GLY A 27 -7.78 0.20 13.70
N GLU A 28 -7.45 1.11 14.61
CA GLU A 28 -8.03 2.44 14.65
C GLU A 28 -7.43 3.36 13.57
N SER A 29 -6.20 3.10 13.15
CA SER A 29 -5.55 3.91 12.11
C SER A 29 -6.26 3.79 10.77
N ILE A 30 -6.65 2.58 10.35
CA ILE A 30 -7.39 2.38 9.09
C ILE A 30 -8.84 2.90 9.19
N LYS A 31 -9.49 2.78 10.36
CA LYS A 31 -10.82 3.36 10.60
C LYS A 31 -10.77 4.89 10.43
N LYS A 32 -9.78 5.54 11.04
CA LYS A 32 -9.57 7.01 10.91
C LYS A 32 -9.23 7.40 9.49
N HIS A 33 -8.41 6.61 8.80
CA HIS A 33 -8.02 6.87 7.42
C HIS A 33 -9.21 6.86 6.47
N LEU A 34 -10.15 5.93 6.66
CA LEU A 34 -11.35 5.80 5.83
C LEU A 34 -12.57 6.56 6.40
N TYR A 35 -12.38 7.33 7.46
CA TYR A 35 -13.45 8.16 8.01
C TYR A 35 -13.95 9.14 6.95
N LYS A 36 -15.28 9.19 6.75
CA LYS A 36 -15.97 9.97 5.70
C LYS A 36 -15.69 9.53 4.25
N CYS A 37 -15.13 8.36 4.03
CA CYS A 37 -15.01 7.81 2.69
C CYS A 37 -16.23 6.96 2.34
N ASP A 38 -16.71 7.10 1.09
CA ASP A 38 -17.86 6.34 0.57
C ASP A 38 -17.44 4.91 0.16
N SER A 39 -16.23 4.77 -0.34
CA SER A 39 -15.64 3.51 -0.79
C SER A 39 -14.13 3.57 -0.68
N ALA A 40 -13.45 2.46 -0.91
CA ALA A 40 -12.00 2.42 -0.92
C ALA A 40 -11.46 1.63 -2.10
N ILE A 41 -10.27 2.02 -2.55
CA ILE A 41 -9.48 1.28 -3.53
C ILE A 41 -8.42 0.50 -2.78
N CYS A 42 -8.45 -0.81 -2.92
CA CYS A 42 -7.35 -1.68 -2.56
C CYS A 42 -6.43 -1.80 -3.77
N MET A 43 -5.16 -1.42 -3.65
CA MET A 43 -4.20 -1.46 -4.76
C MET A 43 -2.93 -2.21 -4.39
N ALA A 44 -2.31 -2.82 -5.41
CA ALA A 44 -1.00 -3.42 -5.32
C ALA A 44 -0.17 -3.07 -6.58
N VAL A 45 1.08 -2.70 -6.37
CA VAL A 45 2.03 -2.32 -7.42
C VAL A 45 3.33 -3.08 -7.22
N THR A 46 3.96 -3.54 -8.30
CA THR A 46 5.28 -4.17 -8.28
C THR A 46 6.09 -3.76 -9.50
N ILE A 47 7.40 -3.52 -9.33
CA ILE A 47 8.33 -3.24 -10.43
C ILE A 47 9.07 -4.48 -10.92
N SER A 48 8.63 -5.67 -10.50
CA SER A 48 9.09 -6.97 -11.03
C SER A 48 10.28 -7.61 -10.29
N GLU A 49 10.33 -8.93 -10.37
CA GLU A 49 11.39 -9.77 -9.81
C GLU A 49 12.78 -9.55 -10.45
N GLY A 50 12.82 -9.00 -11.67
CA GLY A 50 14.08 -8.67 -12.34
C GLY A 50 14.93 -7.71 -11.53
N ILE A 51 14.30 -6.78 -10.83
CA ILE A 51 14.97 -5.83 -9.93
C ILE A 51 15.60 -6.56 -8.73
N ASP A 52 14.86 -7.49 -8.11
CA ASP A 52 15.37 -8.26 -6.98
C ASP A 52 16.55 -9.15 -7.39
N ARG A 53 16.50 -9.72 -8.60
CA ARG A 53 17.59 -10.53 -9.15
C ARG A 53 18.85 -9.68 -9.39
N GLN A 54 18.69 -8.53 -10.02
CA GLN A 54 19.80 -7.61 -10.28
C GLN A 54 20.41 -7.09 -8.97
N LEU A 55 19.58 -6.75 -8.00
CA LEU A 55 20.06 -6.31 -6.69
C LEU A 55 20.92 -7.39 -6.00
N ARG A 56 20.48 -8.66 -6.03
CA ARG A 56 21.27 -9.78 -5.47
C ARG A 56 22.62 -9.94 -6.15
N VAL A 57 22.69 -9.79 -7.48
CA VAL A 57 23.97 -9.85 -8.21
C VAL A 57 24.88 -8.71 -7.75
N LEU A 58 24.36 -7.49 -7.68
CA LEU A 58 25.13 -6.32 -7.24
C LEU A 58 25.62 -6.43 -5.80
N GLN A 59 24.82 -6.99 -4.89
CA GLN A 59 25.21 -7.23 -3.49
C GLN A 59 26.41 -8.17 -3.35
N LEU A 60 26.62 -9.06 -4.34
CA LEU A 60 27.76 -9.98 -4.36
C LEU A 60 28.98 -9.42 -5.10
N THR A 61 28.79 -8.46 -5.99
CA THR A 61 29.84 -7.99 -6.91
C THR A 61 30.32 -6.56 -6.65
N ASP A 62 29.39 -5.68 -6.22
CA ASP A 62 29.65 -4.25 -6.00
C ASP A 62 28.62 -3.64 -5.05
N MET A 63 28.94 -3.62 -3.77
CA MET A 63 28.03 -3.14 -2.72
C MET A 63 27.66 -1.66 -2.88
N ALA A 64 28.57 -0.81 -3.39
CA ALA A 64 28.28 0.60 -3.60
C ALA A 64 27.19 0.79 -4.69
N LYS A 65 27.32 0.05 -5.80
CA LYS A 65 26.27 0.02 -6.82
C LYS A 65 24.96 -0.60 -6.32
N ALA A 66 25.05 -1.64 -5.48
CA ALA A 66 23.86 -2.25 -4.89
C ALA A 66 23.05 -1.23 -4.07
N LEU A 67 23.70 -0.40 -3.27
CA LEU A 67 23.05 0.63 -2.46
C LEU A 67 22.34 1.68 -3.33
N VAL A 68 23.02 2.17 -4.36
CA VAL A 68 22.44 3.14 -5.31
C VAL A 68 21.26 2.51 -6.05
N PHE A 69 21.43 1.28 -6.55
CA PHE A 69 20.39 0.57 -7.29
C PHE A 69 19.15 0.31 -6.41
N ASP A 70 19.35 -0.09 -5.15
CA ASP A 70 18.25 -0.29 -4.19
C ASP A 70 17.46 1.00 -3.96
N SER A 71 18.16 2.12 -3.78
CA SER A 71 17.55 3.44 -3.58
C SER A 71 16.75 3.87 -4.82
N LEU A 72 17.32 3.72 -6.01
CA LEU A 72 16.65 4.03 -7.27
C LEU A 72 15.39 3.15 -7.47
N ALA A 73 15.49 1.86 -7.15
CA ALA A 73 14.36 0.95 -7.25
C ALA A 73 13.23 1.32 -6.25
N SER A 74 13.58 1.82 -5.06
CA SER A 74 12.59 2.34 -4.11
C SER A 74 11.87 3.57 -4.66
N VAL A 75 12.59 4.52 -5.23
CA VAL A 75 11.99 5.69 -5.91
C VAL A 75 11.11 5.26 -7.08
N ALA A 76 11.57 4.29 -7.88
CA ALA A 76 10.82 3.82 -9.05
C ALA A 76 9.47 3.18 -8.68
N VAL A 77 9.40 2.40 -7.59
CA VAL A 77 8.12 1.81 -7.15
C VAL A 77 7.17 2.87 -6.62
N GLU A 78 7.67 3.91 -5.91
CA GLU A 78 6.84 5.03 -5.46
C GLU A 78 6.29 5.83 -6.65
N GLN A 79 7.12 6.14 -7.65
CA GLN A 79 6.66 6.79 -8.89
C GLN A 79 5.62 5.95 -9.65
N ALA A 80 5.79 4.62 -9.67
CA ALA A 80 4.78 3.73 -10.24
C ALA A 80 3.45 3.81 -9.46
N CYS A 81 3.49 3.92 -8.13
CA CYS A 81 2.30 4.14 -7.32
C CYS A 81 1.64 5.50 -7.62
N ASP A 82 2.44 6.57 -7.72
CA ASP A 82 1.92 7.91 -8.06
C ASP A 82 1.21 7.90 -9.41
N LYS A 83 1.77 7.18 -10.40
CA LYS A 83 1.13 7.02 -11.70
C LYS A 83 -0.19 6.26 -11.64
N VAL A 84 -0.29 5.24 -10.80
CA VAL A 84 -1.56 4.54 -10.56
C VAL A 84 -2.58 5.47 -9.91
N GLU A 85 -2.18 6.31 -8.94
CA GLU A 85 -3.09 7.31 -8.35
C GLU A 85 -3.59 8.33 -9.37
N GLU A 86 -2.76 8.75 -10.34
CA GLU A 86 -3.19 9.63 -11.44
C GLU A 86 -4.27 8.94 -12.29
N LEU A 87 -4.04 7.69 -12.72
CA LEU A 87 -5.04 6.90 -13.45
C LEU A 87 -6.36 6.76 -12.68
N LEU A 88 -6.28 6.54 -11.36
CA LEU A 88 -7.46 6.45 -10.51
C LEU A 88 -8.21 7.77 -10.39
N ARG A 89 -7.52 8.93 -10.42
CA ARG A 89 -8.19 10.25 -10.46
C ARG A 89 -8.93 10.48 -11.76
N GLU A 90 -8.37 10.01 -12.88
CA GLU A 90 -9.03 10.07 -14.18
C GLU A 90 -10.25 9.15 -14.26
N GLU A 91 -10.17 7.95 -13.65
CA GLU A 91 -11.26 6.96 -13.66
C GLU A 91 -12.39 7.32 -12.69
N TYR A 92 -12.08 7.99 -11.57
CA TYR A 92 -13.05 8.39 -10.55
C TYR A 92 -13.03 9.92 -10.33
N PRO A 93 -13.39 10.75 -11.34
CA PRO A 93 -13.23 12.20 -11.28
C PRO A 93 -14.13 12.88 -10.25
N ASP A 94 -15.24 12.24 -9.86
CA ASP A 94 -16.21 12.76 -8.89
C ASP A 94 -15.75 12.53 -7.42
N TYR A 95 -14.57 11.93 -7.21
CA TYR A 95 -14.06 11.59 -5.90
C TYR A 95 -12.70 12.23 -5.62
N TYR A 96 -12.54 12.70 -4.40
CA TYR A 96 -11.22 12.98 -3.82
C TYR A 96 -10.61 11.70 -3.26
N GLN A 97 -9.30 11.56 -3.38
CA GLN A 97 -8.55 10.41 -2.89
C GLN A 97 -7.81 10.76 -1.60
N THR A 98 -7.89 9.88 -0.60
CA THR A 98 -6.97 9.96 0.54
C THR A 98 -5.55 9.58 0.09
N PHE A 99 -4.55 9.74 0.97
CA PHE A 99 -3.22 9.22 0.69
C PHE A 99 -3.18 7.67 0.74
N ARG A 100 -2.14 7.05 0.19
CA ARG A 100 -1.90 5.61 0.28
C ARG A 100 -1.68 5.19 1.74
N PHE A 101 -2.54 4.35 2.27
CA PHE A 101 -2.36 3.73 3.59
C PHE A 101 -1.84 2.31 3.38
N GLY A 102 -0.54 2.10 3.68
CA GLY A 102 0.13 0.81 3.50
C GLY A 102 -0.36 -0.26 4.49
N ILE A 103 -0.44 -1.50 4.03
CA ILE A 103 -0.72 -2.64 4.90
C ILE A 103 0.51 -2.88 5.81
N GLY A 104 0.28 -2.96 7.11
CA GLY A 104 1.35 -3.01 8.12
C GLY A 104 1.71 -1.63 8.70
N TYR A 105 1.02 -0.56 8.28
CA TYR A 105 1.24 0.77 8.83
C TYR A 105 0.36 1.04 10.07
N GLY A 106 0.89 1.81 11.01
CA GLY A 106 0.20 2.14 12.26
C GLY A 106 -0.06 0.90 13.11
N ASP A 107 -1.31 0.67 13.45
CA ASP A 107 -1.80 -0.49 14.20
C ASP A 107 -2.40 -1.59 13.32
N LEU A 108 -2.32 -1.45 11.97
CA LEU A 108 -2.76 -2.49 11.04
C LEU A 108 -1.69 -3.59 10.93
N PRO A 109 -1.98 -4.85 11.33
CA PRO A 109 -0.97 -5.90 11.32
C PRO A 109 -0.48 -6.25 9.91
N ILE A 110 0.83 -6.52 9.76
CA ILE A 110 1.43 -6.92 8.48
C ILE A 110 0.85 -8.25 7.95
N SER A 111 0.32 -9.11 8.81
CA SER A 111 -0.34 -10.37 8.42
C SER A 111 -1.57 -10.13 7.54
N MET A 112 -2.17 -8.93 7.57
CA MET A 112 -3.27 -8.55 6.68
C MET A 112 -2.87 -8.46 5.21
N GLN A 113 -1.58 -8.52 4.88
CA GLN A 113 -1.11 -8.68 3.50
C GLN A 113 -1.70 -9.93 2.83
N GLU A 114 -1.88 -11.03 3.57
CA GLU A 114 -2.37 -12.28 3.00
C GLU A 114 -3.82 -12.17 2.50
N PRO A 115 -4.83 -11.82 3.30
CA PRO A 115 -6.19 -11.62 2.81
C PRO A 115 -6.27 -10.49 1.79
N PHE A 116 -5.44 -9.45 1.90
CA PHE A 116 -5.39 -8.33 0.97
C PHE A 116 -4.98 -8.76 -0.44
N LEU A 117 -3.88 -9.50 -0.59
CA LEU A 117 -3.44 -10.02 -1.88
C LEU A 117 -4.40 -11.06 -2.47
N LYS A 118 -5.07 -11.86 -1.61
CA LYS A 118 -6.12 -12.79 -2.05
C LYS A 118 -7.32 -12.06 -2.66
N VAL A 119 -7.79 -10.99 -2.04
CA VAL A 119 -8.89 -10.16 -2.56
C VAL A 119 -8.55 -9.57 -3.92
N LEU A 120 -7.31 -9.16 -4.13
CA LEU A 120 -6.82 -8.63 -5.41
C LEU A 120 -6.53 -9.71 -6.45
N ASP A 121 -6.37 -10.97 -6.07
CA ASP A 121 -5.83 -12.05 -6.89
C ASP A 121 -4.42 -11.70 -7.45
N ALA A 122 -3.63 -11.03 -6.61
CA ALA A 122 -2.38 -10.39 -7.01
C ALA A 122 -1.31 -11.39 -7.47
N GLY A 123 -1.28 -12.59 -6.88
CA GLY A 123 -0.36 -13.66 -7.28
C GLY A 123 -0.52 -14.05 -8.74
N LYS A 124 -1.77 -14.27 -9.18
CA LYS A 124 -2.05 -14.64 -10.57
C LYS A 124 -1.93 -13.48 -11.54
N LYS A 125 -2.41 -12.30 -11.16
CA LYS A 125 -2.54 -11.17 -12.09
C LYS A 125 -1.25 -10.39 -12.30
N ILE A 126 -0.47 -10.18 -11.25
CA ILE A 126 0.76 -9.37 -11.31
C ILE A 126 2.01 -10.09 -10.81
N GLY A 127 1.89 -11.35 -10.34
CA GLY A 127 3.01 -12.14 -9.81
C GLY A 127 3.46 -11.72 -8.40
N LEU A 128 2.61 -10.99 -7.66
CA LEU A 128 2.94 -10.51 -6.33
C LEU A 128 2.46 -11.47 -5.26
N ASN A 129 3.39 -12.01 -4.50
CA ASN A 129 3.16 -13.02 -3.46
C ASN A 129 3.73 -12.58 -2.11
N LEU A 130 3.64 -13.44 -1.11
CA LEU A 130 4.22 -13.25 0.23
C LEU A 130 5.24 -14.33 0.55
N ASN A 131 6.25 -13.96 1.30
CA ASN A 131 7.10 -14.93 1.99
C ASN A 131 6.45 -15.33 3.35
N LYS A 132 7.11 -16.25 4.08
CA LYS A 132 6.63 -16.74 5.38
C LYS A 132 6.52 -15.66 6.47
N SER A 133 7.16 -14.51 6.29
CA SER A 133 7.14 -13.36 7.20
C SER A 133 6.19 -12.26 6.74
N TYR A 134 5.25 -12.56 5.84
CA TYR A 134 4.31 -11.61 5.25
C TYR A 134 4.96 -10.45 4.47
N MET A 135 6.23 -10.57 4.09
CA MET A 135 6.89 -9.59 3.24
C MET A 135 6.56 -9.85 1.78
N LEU A 136 6.35 -8.78 1.02
CA LEU A 136 6.05 -8.84 -0.41
C LEU A 136 7.21 -9.42 -1.23
N ALA A 137 6.89 -10.25 -2.21
CA ALA A 137 7.80 -10.81 -3.20
C ALA A 137 7.18 -10.69 -4.60
N PRO A 138 7.75 -9.88 -5.49
CA PRO A 138 9.01 -9.12 -5.44
C PRO A 138 9.07 -8.09 -4.30
N VAL A 139 10.30 -7.80 -3.81
CA VAL A 139 10.52 -6.90 -2.65
C VAL A 139 10.12 -5.45 -2.96
N LYS A 140 10.43 -4.97 -4.17
CA LYS A 140 10.05 -3.63 -4.61
C LYS A 140 8.60 -3.61 -5.08
N SER A 141 7.72 -3.67 -4.10
CA SER A 141 6.26 -3.71 -4.27
C SER A 141 5.57 -2.94 -3.15
N VAL A 142 4.39 -2.44 -3.43
CA VAL A 142 3.57 -1.67 -2.50
C VAL A 142 2.14 -2.21 -2.51
N THR A 143 1.56 -2.34 -1.34
CA THR A 143 0.13 -2.58 -1.15
C THR A 143 -0.46 -1.44 -0.33
N ALA A 144 -1.60 -0.92 -0.75
CA ALA A 144 -2.21 0.21 -0.06
C ALA A 144 -3.72 0.26 -0.22
N VAL A 145 -4.35 0.93 0.74
CA VAL A 145 -5.75 1.33 0.71
C VAL A 145 -5.82 2.84 0.48
N ILE A 146 -6.64 3.26 -0.47
CA ILE A 146 -6.95 4.66 -0.77
C ILE A 146 -8.45 4.85 -0.58
N GLY A 147 -8.85 5.75 0.31
CA GLY A 147 -10.24 6.11 0.48
C GLY A 147 -10.72 7.03 -0.64
N LEU A 148 -11.95 6.83 -1.09
CA LEU A 148 -12.66 7.70 -2.03
C LEU A 148 -13.78 8.43 -1.29
N THR A 149 -13.79 9.74 -1.37
CA THR A 149 -14.79 10.62 -0.73
C THR A 149 -15.24 11.74 -1.64
N LYS A 150 -16.45 12.23 -1.47
CA LYS A 150 -16.97 13.42 -2.17
C LYS A 150 -16.57 14.73 -1.48
N GLU A 151 -16.04 14.65 -0.26
CA GLU A 151 -15.55 15.84 0.46
C GLU A 151 -14.04 16.06 0.16
N PRO A 152 -13.60 17.34 0.03
CA PRO A 152 -12.18 17.65 -0.13
C PRO A 152 -11.32 17.06 0.99
N VAL A 153 -10.28 16.33 0.65
CA VAL A 153 -9.36 15.70 1.60
C VAL A 153 -8.25 16.68 1.97
N SER A 154 -8.07 16.91 3.29
CA SER A 154 -6.93 17.69 3.77
C SER A 154 -5.62 16.92 3.56
N THR A 155 -4.71 17.49 2.79
CA THR A 155 -3.35 16.96 2.59
C THR A 155 -2.44 17.13 3.82
N LYS A 156 -2.91 17.84 4.85
CA LYS A 156 -2.13 18.19 6.06
C LYS A 156 -1.90 17.00 7.03
N ASN A 157 -2.55 15.88 6.79
CA ASN A 157 -2.49 14.71 7.68
C ASN A 157 -1.42 13.68 7.26
N ARG A 158 -0.32 14.13 6.66
CA ARG A 158 0.83 13.28 6.29
C ARG A 158 2.05 13.61 7.14
N GLY A 159 2.86 12.59 7.39
CA GLY A 159 4.19 12.74 7.99
C GLY A 159 4.24 12.49 9.48
N CYS A 160 5.38 12.84 10.08
CA CYS A 160 5.70 12.54 11.47
C CYS A 160 4.73 13.13 12.49
N ALA A 161 4.09 14.25 12.20
CA ALA A 161 3.16 14.93 13.12
C ALA A 161 1.91 14.06 13.45
N THR A 162 1.49 13.21 12.53
CA THR A 162 0.31 12.32 12.67
C THR A 162 0.66 10.86 12.87
N CYS A 163 1.95 10.53 12.90
CA CYS A 163 2.44 9.16 13.07
C CYS A 163 2.27 8.70 14.51
N ASN A 164 1.74 7.48 14.71
CA ASN A 164 1.59 6.88 16.04
C ASN A 164 2.93 6.71 16.78
N LEU A 165 4.03 6.58 16.03
CA LEU A 165 5.39 6.49 16.57
C LEU A 165 6.05 7.86 16.79
N ASN A 166 5.36 8.96 16.54
CA ASN A 166 5.94 10.31 16.62
C ASN A 166 6.74 10.58 17.91
N LYS A 167 6.23 10.09 19.05
CA LYS A 167 6.86 10.32 20.37
C LYS A 167 8.07 9.43 20.64
N THR A 168 8.19 8.30 19.96
CA THR A 168 9.18 7.25 20.23
C THR A 168 10.13 6.98 19.06
N CYS A 169 9.88 7.59 17.89
CA CYS A 169 10.64 7.36 16.67
C CYS A 169 12.03 8.02 16.74
N ALA A 170 13.09 7.22 16.54
CA ALA A 170 14.46 7.71 16.47
C ALA A 170 14.81 8.46 15.16
N TYR A 171 13.94 8.38 14.15
CA TYR A 171 14.14 8.96 12.81
C TYR A 171 13.24 10.18 12.52
N ARG A 172 12.80 10.85 13.56
CA ARG A 172 11.94 12.02 13.47
C ARG A 172 12.71 13.30 13.06
#